data_6413b037da34de236ba85e78e6cde245
#
_entry.id   6413b037da34de236ba85e78e6cde245
#
_cell.length_a   1.000
_cell.length_b   1.000
_cell.length_c   1.000
_cell.angle_alpha   90.00
_cell.angle_beta   90.00
_cell.angle_gamma   90.00
#
_symmetry.space_group_name_H-M   'P 1'
#
loop_
_entity.id
_entity.type
_entity.pdbx_description
1 polymer ?
#
loop_
_entity_poly.entity_id
_entity_poly.type
_entity_poly.pdbx_seq_one_letter_code
_entity_poly.pdbx_strand_id
1 'polypeptide(L)'
;YDDVPFFRLADAYFIKAECLLRLGGYNGESEQVAADLVTAVRQRAFKSDPGKATVTVAQLKGGSRYNYGHRENQGIMGEADNWIITEEGGDDIELGGLLDELAWEFVAEHHRRQDLIRFRINGTNQNVYNGKSWFCKDAKTDKTDRHCDIFPLPKSALDGNIKLKQNPGY
;
A
#
# COMPACT_ATOMS: atom_id res chain seq x y z
N TYR A 1 -21.75 4.06 18.96
CA TYR A 1 -21.01 4.49 17.75
C TYR A 1 -19.54 4.38 18.10
N ASP A 2 -18.81 3.56 17.36
CA ASP A 2 -17.37 3.43 17.57
C ASP A 2 -16.69 4.59 16.81
N ASP A 3 -15.81 5.33 17.50
CA ASP A 3 -15.02 6.39 16.88
C ASP A 3 -13.98 5.75 15.95
N VAL A 4 -13.91 6.22 14.71
CA VAL A 4 -12.86 5.81 13.78
C VAL A 4 -11.66 6.71 14.00
N PRO A 5 -10.50 6.18 14.42
CA PRO A 5 -9.31 7.01 14.58
C PRO A 5 -8.87 7.53 13.22
N PHE A 6 -8.76 8.84 13.09
CA PHE A 6 -8.28 9.47 11.87
C PHE A 6 -6.75 9.52 11.84
N PHE A 7 -6.12 9.70 12.98
CA PHE A 7 -4.67 9.78 13.13
C PHE A 7 -4.26 9.40 14.55
N ARG A 8 -3.21 8.62 14.70
CA ARG A 8 -2.69 8.18 16.00
C ARG A 8 -1.16 8.22 16.04
N LEU A 9 -0.55 8.04 17.22
CA LEU A 9 0.90 8.15 17.39
C LEU A 9 1.69 7.21 16.45
N ALA A 10 1.16 6.02 16.18
CA ALA A 10 1.80 5.10 15.24
C ALA A 10 1.94 5.69 13.83
N ASP A 11 0.95 6.47 13.35
CA ASP A 11 1.06 7.18 12.06
C ASP A 11 2.28 8.09 12.03
N ALA A 12 2.49 8.89 13.10
CA ALA A 12 3.64 9.78 13.18
C ALA A 12 4.97 9.01 13.14
N TYR A 13 5.02 7.85 13.82
CA TYR A 13 6.21 6.98 13.81
C TYR A 13 6.49 6.43 12.43
N PHE A 14 5.48 5.92 11.74
CA PHE A 14 5.63 5.38 10.40
C PHE A 14 5.93 6.45 9.35
N ILE A 15 5.31 7.64 9.43
CA ILE A 15 5.63 8.77 8.54
C ILE A 15 7.10 9.16 8.71
N LYS A 16 7.57 9.32 9.94
CA LYS A 16 8.98 9.64 10.20
C LYS A 16 9.90 8.54 9.69
N ALA A 17 9.58 7.28 9.95
CA ALA A 17 10.36 6.14 9.48
C ALA A 17 10.43 6.11 7.95
N GLU A 18 9.31 6.28 7.26
CA GLU A 18 9.28 6.32 5.79
C GLU A 18 10.12 7.47 5.23
N CYS A 19 10.01 8.66 5.81
CA CYS A 19 10.83 9.80 5.40
C CYS A 19 12.33 9.50 5.53
N LEU A 20 12.77 8.95 6.67
CA LEU A 20 14.18 8.62 6.89
C LEU A 20 14.68 7.55 5.91
N LEU A 21 13.88 6.53 5.62
CA LEU A 21 14.26 5.49 4.67
C LEU A 21 14.33 6.00 3.22
N ARG A 22 13.41 6.88 2.81
CA ARG A 22 13.41 7.46 1.46
C ARG A 22 14.53 8.45 1.24
N LEU A 23 14.93 9.17 2.27
CA LEU A 23 15.99 10.20 2.21
C LEU A 23 17.38 9.63 2.50
N GLY A 24 17.50 8.38 2.96
CA GLY A 24 18.79 7.83 3.41
C GLY A 24 19.29 8.45 4.72
N GLY A 25 18.37 8.90 5.56
CA GLY A 25 18.62 9.71 6.75
C GLY A 25 18.33 11.19 6.50
N TYR A 26 18.09 11.94 7.57
CA TYR A 26 17.80 13.37 7.49
C TYR A 26 18.14 14.08 8.80
N ASN A 27 18.70 15.28 8.71
CA ASN A 27 18.97 16.16 9.84
C ASN A 27 19.74 15.52 11.00
N GLY A 28 20.74 14.70 10.68
CA GLY A 28 21.58 13.98 11.65
C GLY A 28 20.99 12.66 12.16
N GLU A 29 19.76 12.31 11.80
CA GLU A 29 19.17 11.01 12.07
C GLU A 29 19.42 10.05 10.90
N SER A 30 19.90 8.85 11.22
CA SER A 30 20.14 7.79 10.23
C SER A 30 18.90 6.95 9.97
N GLU A 31 18.95 6.11 8.93
CA GLU A 31 17.91 5.10 8.65
C GLU A 31 17.69 4.14 9.83
N GLN A 32 18.66 3.96 10.73
CA GLN A 32 18.50 3.13 11.92
C GLN A 32 17.38 3.65 12.82
N VAL A 33 17.20 4.96 12.92
CA VAL A 33 16.08 5.56 13.67
C VAL A 33 14.73 5.09 13.12
N ALA A 34 14.62 4.90 11.81
CA ALA A 34 13.40 4.35 11.21
C ALA A 34 13.12 2.92 11.71
N ALA A 35 14.14 2.06 11.74
CA ALA A 35 13.99 0.69 12.24
C ALA A 35 13.64 0.67 13.74
N ASP A 36 14.21 1.58 14.53
CA ASP A 36 13.92 1.71 15.96
C ASP A 36 12.47 2.16 16.20
N LEU A 37 11.96 3.10 15.41
CA LEU A 37 10.56 3.56 15.48
C LEU A 37 9.57 2.44 15.16
N VAL A 38 9.81 1.69 14.08
CA VAL A 38 8.96 0.54 13.72
C VAL A 38 9.05 -0.56 14.79
N THR A 39 10.25 -0.84 15.29
CA THR A 39 10.44 -1.79 16.41
C THR A 39 9.63 -1.36 17.63
N ALA A 40 9.63 -0.07 17.99
CA ALA A 40 8.86 0.44 19.13
C ALA A 40 7.35 0.22 18.96
N VAL A 41 6.82 0.39 17.75
CA VAL A 41 5.41 0.08 17.45
C VAL A 41 5.14 -1.41 17.62
N ARG A 42 5.98 -2.28 17.06
CA ARG A 42 5.85 -3.74 17.14
C ARG A 42 5.92 -4.29 18.56
N GLN A 43 6.70 -3.68 19.45
CA GLN A 43 6.87 -4.14 20.83
C GLN A 43 5.54 -4.29 21.59
N ARG A 44 4.52 -3.55 21.21
CA ARG A 44 3.18 -3.67 21.79
C ARG A 44 2.55 -5.04 21.55
N ALA A 45 2.79 -5.63 20.39
CA ALA A 45 2.26 -6.93 19.99
C ALA A 45 3.13 -8.11 20.48
N PHE A 46 4.43 -7.88 20.71
CA PHE A 46 5.41 -8.92 21.06
C PHE A 46 5.82 -8.89 22.53
N LYS A 47 4.89 -8.59 23.43
CA LYS A 47 5.19 -8.48 24.87
C LYS A 47 5.80 -9.75 25.49
N SER A 48 5.41 -10.93 25.02
CA SER A 48 5.91 -12.22 25.49
C SER A 48 7.28 -12.61 24.91
N ASP A 49 7.66 -12.00 23.79
CA ASP A 49 8.93 -12.26 23.12
C ASP A 49 9.41 -10.96 22.41
N PRO A 50 9.99 -10.02 23.20
CA PRO A 50 10.38 -8.71 22.65
C PRO A 50 11.42 -8.79 21.53
N GLY A 51 12.21 -9.87 21.47
CA GLY A 51 13.20 -10.08 20.41
C GLY A 51 12.56 -10.17 19.01
N LYS A 52 11.34 -10.68 18.92
CA LYS A 52 10.59 -10.77 17.65
C LYS A 52 10.06 -9.43 17.17
N ALA A 53 10.03 -8.42 18.01
CA ALA A 53 9.62 -7.08 17.62
C ALA A 53 10.67 -6.36 16.76
N THR A 54 11.94 -6.72 16.92
CA THR A 54 13.06 -6.03 16.27
C THR A 54 13.00 -6.19 14.77
N VAL A 55 13.07 -5.07 14.05
CA VAL A 55 13.24 -5.02 12.61
C VAL A 55 14.54 -4.28 12.27
N THR A 56 15.09 -4.58 11.10
CA THR A 56 16.30 -3.94 10.59
C THR A 56 15.99 -3.03 9.41
N VAL A 57 16.87 -2.07 9.14
CA VAL A 57 16.79 -1.22 7.95
C VAL A 57 16.71 -2.07 6.67
N ALA A 58 17.51 -3.13 6.58
CA ALA A 58 17.51 -4.02 5.42
C ALA A 58 16.15 -4.72 5.22
N GLN A 59 15.48 -5.13 6.30
CA GLN A 59 14.14 -5.72 6.23
C GLN A 59 13.10 -4.69 5.75
N LEU A 60 13.14 -3.46 6.26
CA LEU A 60 12.21 -2.40 5.87
C LEU A 60 12.40 -1.95 4.42
N LYS A 61 13.65 -1.92 3.94
CA LYS A 61 14.02 -1.54 2.56
C LYS A 61 13.89 -2.68 1.56
N GLY A 62 13.78 -3.91 2.02
CA GLY A 62 13.56 -5.08 1.17
C GLY A 62 12.18 -5.07 0.52
N GLY A 63 11.96 -6.02 -0.38
CA GLY A 63 10.65 -6.27 -0.96
C GLY A 63 9.64 -6.76 0.08
N SER A 64 8.37 -6.77 -0.29
CA SER A 64 7.32 -7.35 0.54
C SER A 64 7.46 -8.87 0.62
N ARG A 65 7.14 -9.44 1.78
CA ARG A 65 7.11 -10.88 2.01
C ARG A 65 5.85 -11.55 1.45
N TYR A 66 4.87 -10.76 1.05
CA TYR A 66 3.60 -11.25 0.55
C TYR A 66 3.59 -11.35 -0.96
N ASN A 67 2.93 -12.40 -1.46
CA ASN A 67 2.48 -12.42 -2.83
C ASN A 67 1.34 -11.41 -2.96
N TYR A 68 1.62 -10.29 -3.61
CA TYR A 68 0.60 -9.31 -3.95
C TYR A 68 -0.18 -9.81 -5.17
N GLY A 69 -1.45 -9.99 -4.96
CA GLY A 69 -2.42 -10.02 -6.04
C GLY A 69 -2.47 -11.27 -6.89
N HIS A 70 -3.52 -12.03 -6.67
CA HIS A 70 -4.09 -12.80 -7.74
C HIS A 70 -4.77 -11.82 -8.72
N ARG A 71 -4.17 -11.62 -9.88
CA ARG A 71 -4.92 -11.07 -11.01
C ARG A 71 -5.70 -12.21 -11.63
N GLU A 72 -6.95 -12.24 -11.37
CA GLU A 72 -7.88 -13.08 -12.11
C GLU A 72 -8.12 -12.40 -13.46
N ASN A 73 -7.57 -12.96 -14.54
CA ASN A 73 -8.07 -12.69 -15.87
C ASN A 73 -9.48 -13.24 -15.90
N GLN A 74 -10.47 -12.39 -15.70
CA GLN A 74 -11.84 -12.77 -16.00
C GLN A 74 -11.91 -12.95 -17.51
N GLY A 75 -11.87 -14.21 -17.95
CA GLY A 75 -12.30 -14.58 -19.27
C GLY A 75 -13.70 -14.04 -19.54
N ILE A 76 -14.12 -14.01 -20.77
CA ILE A 76 -15.45 -13.58 -21.20
C ILE A 76 -16.50 -14.19 -20.27
N MET A 77 -17.35 -13.37 -19.71
CA MET A 77 -18.44 -13.75 -18.82
C MET A 77 -19.18 -14.97 -19.37
N GLY A 78 -19.10 -16.10 -18.70
CA GLY A 78 -19.71 -17.37 -19.12
C GLY A 78 -18.73 -18.51 -19.41
N GLU A 79 -17.42 -18.26 -19.49
CA GLU A 79 -16.40 -19.30 -19.67
C GLU A 79 -15.69 -19.55 -18.33
N ALA A 80 -16.28 -20.42 -17.51
CA ALA A 80 -15.83 -20.71 -16.15
C ALA A 80 -14.39 -21.27 -16.05
N ASP A 81 -13.83 -21.76 -17.13
CA ASP A 81 -12.56 -22.48 -17.15
C ASP A 81 -11.34 -21.63 -17.57
N ASN A 82 -11.53 -20.34 -17.85
CA ASN A 82 -10.46 -19.44 -18.33
C ASN A 82 -9.96 -18.43 -17.29
N TRP A 83 -10.03 -18.78 -16.01
CA TRP A 83 -9.46 -17.97 -14.94
C TRP A 83 -7.93 -18.16 -14.92
N ILE A 84 -7.20 -17.22 -15.47
CA ILE A 84 -5.75 -17.19 -15.30
C ILE A 84 -5.47 -16.40 -14.03
N ILE A 85 -5.11 -17.10 -12.96
CA ILE A 85 -4.62 -16.50 -11.74
C ILE A 85 -3.13 -16.18 -11.96
N THR A 86 -2.77 -14.93 -12.00
CA THR A 86 -1.38 -14.51 -12.00
C THR A 86 -0.98 -14.11 -10.58
N GLU A 87 -0.09 -14.87 -9.97
CA GLU A 87 0.54 -14.48 -8.71
C GLU A 87 1.62 -13.43 -9.01
N GLU A 88 1.46 -12.25 -8.44
CA GLU A 88 2.46 -11.21 -8.54
C GLU A 88 3.20 -11.10 -7.20
N GLY A 89 4.44 -11.52 -7.16
CA GLY A 89 5.31 -11.43 -5.98
C GLY A 89 5.53 -9.98 -5.54
N GLY A 90 5.91 -9.79 -4.29
CA GLY A 90 6.20 -8.48 -3.70
C GLY A 90 7.68 -8.11 -3.65
N ASP A 91 8.57 -8.96 -4.18
CA ASP A 91 10.03 -8.82 -4.02
C ASP A 91 10.59 -7.53 -4.63
N ASP A 92 9.92 -7.00 -5.64
CA ASP A 92 10.29 -5.80 -6.37
C ASP A 92 9.59 -4.53 -5.88
N ILE A 93 8.87 -4.57 -4.76
CA ILE A 93 8.25 -3.38 -4.17
C ILE A 93 9.30 -2.59 -3.40
N GLU A 94 9.46 -1.32 -3.75
CA GLU A 94 10.32 -0.38 -3.04
C GLU A 94 9.80 -0.17 -1.61
N LEU A 95 10.65 -0.36 -0.61
CA LEU A 95 10.27 -0.35 0.80
C LEU A 95 9.14 -1.34 1.12
N GLY A 96 9.12 -2.49 0.46
CA GLY A 96 8.08 -3.50 0.62
C GLY A 96 7.94 -3.99 2.05
N GLY A 97 9.05 -4.14 2.78
CA GLY A 97 9.01 -4.51 4.19
C GLY A 97 8.32 -3.45 5.06
N LEU A 98 8.52 -2.16 4.78
CA LEU A 98 7.79 -1.10 5.47
C LEU A 98 6.30 -1.11 5.10
N LEU A 99 5.97 -1.40 3.84
CA LEU A 99 4.59 -1.54 3.38
C LEU A 99 3.86 -2.69 4.09
N ASP A 100 4.58 -3.77 4.42
CA ASP A 100 4.06 -4.89 5.21
C ASP A 100 3.78 -4.47 6.65
N GLU A 101 4.70 -3.74 7.28
CA GLU A 101 4.53 -3.23 8.64
C GLU A 101 3.33 -2.27 8.76
N LEU A 102 3.13 -1.39 7.77
CA LEU A 102 1.94 -0.54 7.68
C LEU A 102 0.65 -1.37 7.58
N ALA A 103 0.66 -2.46 6.82
CA ALA A 103 -0.49 -3.34 6.67
C ALA A 103 -0.87 -4.03 7.98
N TRP A 104 0.13 -4.45 8.76
CA TRP A 104 -0.12 -5.11 10.05
C TRP A 104 -0.61 -4.14 11.12
N GLU A 105 0.00 -2.96 11.18
CA GLU A 105 -0.33 -1.98 12.21
C GLU A 105 -1.71 -1.34 12.00
N PHE A 106 -2.08 -1.06 10.73
CA PHE A 106 -3.29 -0.32 10.37
C PHE A 106 -4.39 -1.21 9.77
N VAL A 107 -4.42 -2.47 10.16
CA VAL A 107 -5.46 -3.40 9.70
C VAL A 107 -6.84 -2.87 10.07
N ALA A 108 -7.77 -2.85 9.10
CA ALA A 108 -9.13 -2.33 9.24
C ALA A 108 -9.25 -0.81 9.55
N GLU A 109 -8.16 -0.05 9.47
CA GLU A 109 -8.16 1.42 9.69
C GLU A 109 -8.23 2.23 8.39
N HIS A 110 -8.57 1.62 7.27
CA HIS A 110 -8.75 2.25 5.95
C HIS A 110 -7.49 2.87 5.30
N HIS A 111 -6.29 2.61 5.82
CA HIS A 111 -5.04 3.16 5.31
C HIS A 111 -4.52 2.42 4.05
N ARG A 112 -4.84 1.13 3.91
CA ARG A 112 -4.19 0.24 2.94
C ARG A 112 -4.21 0.72 1.50
N ARG A 113 -5.36 1.25 1.02
CA ARG A 113 -5.47 1.75 -0.35
C ARG A 113 -4.49 2.89 -0.62
N GLN A 114 -4.36 3.83 0.32
CA GLN A 114 -3.45 4.97 0.19
C GLN A 114 -1.99 4.50 0.14
N ASP A 115 -1.64 3.53 0.97
CA ASP A 115 -0.30 2.97 0.99
C ASP A 115 0.02 2.29 -0.34
N LEU A 116 -0.85 1.44 -0.85
CA LEU A 116 -0.68 0.79 -2.15
C LEU A 116 -0.54 1.78 -3.32
N ILE A 117 -1.17 2.96 -3.24
CA ILE A 117 -1.03 4.02 -4.24
C ILE A 117 0.31 4.78 -4.07
N ARG A 118 0.80 4.96 -2.84
CA ARG A 118 2.04 5.69 -2.55
C ARG A 118 3.31 4.89 -2.84
N PHE A 119 3.28 3.58 -2.59
CA PHE A 119 4.43 2.71 -2.80
C PHE A 119 4.58 2.34 -4.27
N ARG A 120 5.83 2.10 -4.68
CA ARG A 120 6.22 1.90 -6.08
C ARG A 120 6.81 0.52 -6.30
N ILE A 121 6.73 0.06 -7.53
CA ILE A 121 7.46 -1.09 -8.03
C ILE A 121 8.83 -0.61 -8.49
N ASN A 122 9.91 -1.23 -8.00
CA ASN A 122 11.29 -0.85 -8.30
C ASN A 122 11.53 -0.70 -9.80
N GLY A 123 12.24 0.37 -10.17
CA GLY A 123 12.60 0.63 -11.56
C GLY A 123 11.44 1.03 -12.47
N THR A 124 10.25 1.24 -11.91
CA THR A 124 9.06 1.64 -12.66
C THR A 124 8.40 2.88 -12.06
N ASN A 125 7.48 3.47 -12.82
CA ASN A 125 6.60 4.54 -12.33
C ASN A 125 5.25 4.00 -11.83
N GLN A 126 5.10 2.67 -11.79
CA GLN A 126 3.88 2.03 -11.33
C GLN A 126 3.77 2.03 -9.81
N ASN A 127 2.58 2.28 -9.29
CA ASN A 127 2.27 2.03 -7.91
C ASN A 127 1.84 0.57 -7.70
N VAL A 128 1.90 0.11 -6.45
CA VAL A 128 1.54 -1.26 -6.08
C VAL A 128 0.05 -1.52 -6.31
N TYR A 129 -0.80 -0.49 -6.14
CA TYR A 129 -2.24 -0.59 -6.32
C TYR A 129 -2.61 -1.05 -7.73
N ASN A 130 -2.09 -0.37 -8.75
CA ASN A 130 -2.37 -0.71 -10.16
C ASN A 130 -1.49 -1.85 -10.68
N GLY A 131 -0.25 -1.94 -10.20
CA GLY A 131 0.72 -2.91 -10.69
C GLY A 131 0.52 -4.31 -10.17
N LYS A 132 0.10 -4.47 -8.91
CA LYS A 132 0.09 -5.76 -8.22
C LYS A 132 -1.15 -6.05 -7.38
N SER A 133 -1.91 -5.03 -7.00
CA SER A 133 -3.01 -5.24 -6.06
C SER A 133 -4.18 -6.01 -6.69
N TRP A 134 -4.72 -6.95 -5.93
CA TRP A 134 -5.95 -7.66 -6.28
C TRP A 134 -7.19 -6.73 -6.33
N PHE A 135 -7.11 -5.52 -5.81
CA PHE A 135 -8.17 -4.51 -5.94
C PHE A 135 -8.36 -4.02 -7.38
N CYS A 136 -7.32 -4.09 -8.20
CA CYS A 136 -7.38 -3.80 -9.63
C CYS A 136 -7.51 -5.08 -10.44
N LYS A 137 -8.62 -5.78 -10.26
CA LYS A 137 -8.89 -7.10 -10.84
C LYS A 137 -9.18 -7.11 -12.32
N ASP A 138 -9.32 -5.97 -12.97
CA ASP A 138 -9.64 -5.94 -14.39
C ASP A 138 -8.42 -6.32 -15.23
N ALA A 139 -8.49 -7.47 -15.87
CA ALA A 139 -7.50 -7.95 -16.82
C ALA A 139 -7.30 -7.02 -18.02
N LYS A 140 -8.27 -6.17 -18.29
CA LYS A 140 -8.25 -5.18 -19.37
C LYS A 140 -7.64 -3.85 -18.93
N THR A 141 -7.42 -3.66 -17.63
CA THR A 141 -6.82 -2.41 -17.15
C THR A 141 -5.37 -2.38 -17.58
N ASP A 142 -5.02 -1.43 -18.42
CA ASP A 142 -3.64 -1.12 -18.74
C ASP A 142 -2.90 -0.83 -17.43
N LYS A 143 -1.83 -1.59 -17.15
CA LYS A 143 -1.00 -1.42 -15.94
C LYS A 143 -0.41 -0.02 -15.82
N THR A 144 -0.42 0.76 -16.90
CA THR A 144 0.02 2.16 -16.92
C THR A 144 -1.10 3.14 -16.62
N ASP A 145 -2.36 2.71 -16.74
CA ASP A 145 -3.52 3.55 -16.47
C ASP A 145 -3.72 3.71 -14.97
N ARG A 146 -3.66 4.94 -14.53
CA ARG A 146 -3.78 5.33 -13.12
C ARG A 146 -5.14 5.95 -12.78
N HIS A 147 -6.14 5.82 -13.65
CA HIS A 147 -7.45 6.42 -13.37
C HIS A 147 -8.04 5.90 -12.04
N CYS A 148 -7.80 4.63 -11.70
CA CYS A 148 -8.26 4.03 -10.45
C CYS A 148 -7.56 4.59 -9.19
N ASP A 149 -6.51 5.39 -9.30
CA ASP A 149 -5.88 6.06 -8.14
C ASP A 149 -6.82 7.07 -7.50
N ILE A 150 -7.77 7.59 -8.27
CA ILE A 150 -8.77 8.57 -7.83
C ILE A 150 -10.16 7.94 -7.97
N PHE A 151 -11.04 8.18 -7.01
CA PHE A 151 -12.44 7.73 -7.13
C PHE A 151 -13.20 8.56 -8.17
N PRO A 152 -14.18 7.97 -8.87
CA PRO A 152 -15.08 8.73 -9.70
C PRO A 152 -15.93 9.70 -8.86
N LEU A 153 -16.25 10.85 -9.44
CA LEU A 153 -17.22 11.74 -8.81
C LEU A 153 -18.60 11.08 -8.87
N PRO A 154 -19.35 11.07 -7.75
CA PRO A 154 -20.70 10.52 -7.73
C PRO A 154 -21.59 11.22 -8.75
N LYS A 155 -22.43 10.45 -9.46
CA LYS A 155 -23.35 11.01 -10.46
C LYS A 155 -24.25 12.11 -9.89
N SER A 156 -24.72 11.96 -8.66
CA SER A 156 -25.53 12.97 -7.98
C SER A 156 -24.82 14.32 -7.83
N ALA A 157 -23.49 14.31 -7.65
CA ALA A 157 -22.72 15.56 -7.58
C ALA A 157 -22.57 16.20 -8.97
N LEU A 158 -22.37 15.40 -10.01
CA LEU A 158 -22.28 15.87 -11.40
C LEU A 158 -23.63 16.44 -11.88
N ASP A 159 -24.73 15.76 -11.58
CA ASP A 159 -26.08 16.20 -11.95
C ASP A 159 -26.49 17.49 -11.21
N GLY A 160 -25.97 17.68 -9.99
CA GLY A 160 -26.22 18.89 -9.18
C GLY A 160 -25.36 20.11 -9.55
N ASN A 161 -24.30 19.92 -10.31
CA ASN A 161 -23.38 21.02 -10.65
C ASN A 161 -22.77 20.83 -12.05
N ILE A 162 -23.32 21.55 -13.01
CA ILE A 162 -22.89 21.50 -14.42
C ILE A 162 -21.44 21.92 -14.68
N LYS A 163 -20.79 22.55 -13.71
CA LYS A 163 -19.36 22.93 -13.83
C LYS A 163 -18.42 21.80 -13.42
N LEU A 164 -18.92 20.78 -12.73
CA LEU A 164 -18.13 19.60 -12.38
C LEU A 164 -17.96 18.73 -13.63
N LYS A 165 -16.73 18.23 -13.79
CA LYS A 165 -16.39 17.24 -14.80
C LYS A 165 -15.91 15.98 -14.10
N GLN A 166 -16.27 14.84 -14.65
CA GLN A 166 -15.78 13.55 -14.18
C GLN A 166 -14.25 13.48 -14.26
N ASN A 167 -13.66 12.73 -13.34
CA ASN A 167 -12.24 12.40 -13.40
C ASN A 167 -11.93 11.63 -14.70
N PRO A 168 -10.73 11.82 -15.29
CA PRO A 168 -10.34 11.08 -16.50
C PRO A 168 -10.45 9.57 -16.29
N GLY A 169 -10.95 8.85 -17.29
CA GLY A 169 -11.07 7.39 -17.25
C GLY A 169 -12.43 6.85 -16.81
N TYR A 170 -13.34 7.72 -16.36
CA TYR A 170 -14.70 7.35 -15.91
C TYR A 170 -15.78 7.95 -16.82
#